data_1585f6f098f5c6a6d25803bee1ca844a
#
_entry.id   1585f6f098f5c6a6d25803bee1ca844a
#
_cell.length_a   1.000
_cell.length_b   1.000
_cell.length_c   1.000
_cell.angle_alpha   90.00
_cell.angle_beta   90.00
_cell.angle_gamma   90.00
#
_symmetry.space_group_name_H-M   'P 1'
#
loop_
_entity.id
_entity.type
_entity.pdbx_description
1 polymer ?
#
loop_
_entity_poly.entity_id
_entity_poly.type
_entity_poly.pdbx_seq_one_letter_code
_entity_poly.pdbx_strand_id
1 'polypeptide(L)'
;MLLWQVNTQEGWFDLHIDLWLWFTVLFANFAEAVAEGRGKAQAESLRKARKSLQAKKIKADGSFEIVGSEAIRKGDIVLVEAGDTIPNDGEVIEGMASVDESAVTGESAPVIRESGGDKSSVTGGTKVLSDWIKVRVTTNPGENLSRSDDRAG
;
A
#
# COMPACT_ATOMS: atom_id res chain seq x y z
N MET A 1 63.84 3.46 -34.26
CA MET A 1 62.95 4.60 -34.42
C MET A 1 61.53 4.20 -34.78
N LEU A 2 61.33 3.26 -35.66
CA LEU A 2 59.97 2.79 -35.98
C LEU A 2 59.25 2.15 -34.80
N LEU A 3 59.96 1.42 -33.98
CA LEU A 3 59.40 0.80 -32.77
C LEU A 3 58.96 1.83 -31.74
N TRP A 4 59.61 2.95 -31.71
CA TRP A 4 59.24 4.05 -30.82
C TRP A 4 57.93 4.73 -31.20
N GLN A 5 57.69 4.94 -32.49
CA GLN A 5 56.49 5.53 -33.03
C GLN A 5 55.29 4.60 -32.86
N VAL A 6 55.48 3.31 -33.08
CA VAL A 6 54.43 2.30 -32.86
C VAL A 6 54.04 2.23 -31.38
N ASN A 7 55.03 2.30 -30.52
CA ASN A 7 54.78 2.23 -29.09
C ASN A 7 53.97 3.44 -28.54
N THR A 8 54.24 4.65 -29.10
CA THR A 8 53.49 5.81 -28.68
C THR A 8 52.07 5.81 -29.22
N GLN A 9 51.82 5.28 -30.38
CA GLN A 9 50.47 5.14 -30.91
C GLN A 9 49.69 4.06 -30.16
N GLU A 10 50.33 2.98 -29.85
CA GLU A 10 49.71 1.92 -29.03
C GLU A 10 49.38 2.41 -27.64
N GLY A 11 50.18 3.21 -27.02
CA GLY A 11 49.97 3.79 -25.70
C GLY A 11 48.74 4.72 -25.67
N TRP A 12 48.56 5.50 -26.72
CA TRP A 12 47.38 6.37 -26.85
C TRP A 12 46.09 5.52 -27.03
N PHE A 13 46.19 4.48 -27.84
CA PHE A 13 45.10 3.58 -28.12
C PHE A 13 44.70 2.82 -26.89
N ASP A 14 45.65 2.33 -26.13
CA ASP A 14 45.41 1.62 -24.87
C ASP A 14 44.81 2.54 -23.84
N LEU A 15 45.25 3.77 -23.80
CA LEU A 15 44.69 4.76 -22.86
C LEU A 15 43.22 5.06 -23.19
N HIS A 16 42.88 5.14 -24.46
CA HIS A 16 41.50 5.33 -24.90
C HIS A 16 40.63 4.15 -24.59
N ILE A 17 41.11 2.95 -24.81
CA ILE A 17 40.39 1.72 -24.52
C ILE A 17 40.18 1.57 -23.02
N ASP A 18 41.19 1.84 -22.22
CA ASP A 18 41.08 1.80 -20.75
C ASP A 18 40.05 2.81 -20.23
N LEU A 19 40.06 4.01 -20.77
CA LEU A 19 39.10 5.05 -20.38
C LEU A 19 37.68 4.65 -20.75
N TRP A 20 37.47 4.07 -21.92
CA TRP A 20 36.18 3.55 -22.34
C TRP A 20 35.70 2.41 -21.46
N LEU A 21 36.59 1.49 -21.13
CA LEU A 21 36.27 0.36 -20.23
C LEU A 21 35.90 0.86 -18.85
N TRP A 22 36.65 1.80 -18.31
CA TRP A 22 36.36 2.40 -17.02
C TRP A 22 35.00 3.11 -17.02
N PHE A 23 34.73 3.87 -18.06
CA PHE A 23 33.48 4.58 -18.21
C PHE A 23 32.30 3.58 -18.32
N THR A 24 32.48 2.53 -19.09
CA THR A 24 31.46 1.48 -19.25
C THR A 24 31.17 0.76 -17.94
N VAL A 25 32.21 0.43 -17.19
CA VAL A 25 32.06 -0.23 -15.87
C VAL A 25 31.38 0.69 -14.88
N LEU A 26 31.79 1.94 -14.82
CA LEU A 26 31.17 2.94 -13.95
C LEU A 26 29.69 3.14 -14.31
N PHE A 27 29.39 3.22 -15.59
CA PHE A 27 28.02 3.40 -16.06
C PHE A 27 27.16 2.18 -15.76
N ALA A 28 27.69 0.98 -15.95
CA ALA A 28 27.01 -0.27 -15.64
C ALA A 28 26.71 -0.37 -14.13
N ASN A 29 27.68 -0.08 -13.29
CA ASN A 29 27.50 -0.04 -11.85
C ASN A 29 26.48 0.99 -11.40
N PHE A 30 26.53 2.16 -12.02
CA PHE A 30 25.58 3.22 -11.74
C PHE A 30 24.15 2.82 -12.13
N ALA A 31 23.98 2.23 -13.32
CA ALA A 31 22.69 1.77 -13.80
C ALA A 31 22.11 0.68 -12.89
N GLU A 32 22.95 -0.25 -12.45
CA GLU A 32 22.55 -1.31 -11.53
C GLU A 32 22.15 -0.74 -10.18
N ALA A 33 22.92 0.21 -9.64
CA ALA A 33 22.61 0.86 -8.36
C ALA A 33 21.29 1.64 -8.44
N VAL A 34 21.03 2.34 -9.56
CA VAL A 34 19.78 3.06 -9.77
C VAL A 34 18.60 2.09 -9.88
N ALA A 35 18.78 0.99 -10.61
CA ALA A 35 17.73 -0.01 -10.75
C ALA A 35 17.37 -0.66 -9.41
N GLU A 36 18.37 -1.01 -8.61
CA GLU A 36 18.15 -1.55 -7.27
C GLU A 36 17.49 -0.53 -6.35
N GLY A 37 17.94 0.73 -6.40
CA GLY A 37 17.36 1.80 -5.60
C GLY A 37 15.88 2.02 -5.93
N ARG A 38 15.51 1.99 -7.19
CA ARG A 38 14.12 2.14 -7.61
C ARG A 38 13.25 0.99 -7.13
N GLY A 39 13.75 -0.24 -7.25
CA GLY A 39 13.02 -1.41 -6.78
C GLY A 39 12.75 -1.38 -5.29
N LYS A 40 13.74 -1.00 -4.49
CA LYS A 40 13.60 -0.87 -3.05
C LYS A 40 12.64 0.26 -2.67
N ALA A 41 12.72 1.41 -3.36
CA ALA A 41 11.85 2.54 -3.09
C ALA A 41 10.38 2.20 -3.37
N GLN A 42 10.09 1.47 -4.43
CA GLN A 42 8.73 1.03 -4.74
C GLN A 42 8.20 0.03 -3.71
N ALA A 43 9.02 -0.91 -3.28
CA ALA A 43 8.63 -1.88 -2.25
C ALA A 43 8.35 -1.18 -0.92
N GLU A 44 9.17 -0.22 -0.54
CA GLU A 44 8.95 0.58 0.67
C GLU A 44 7.69 1.43 0.56
N SER A 45 7.43 2.03 -0.60
CA SER A 45 6.22 2.82 -0.83
C SER A 45 4.97 1.96 -0.68
N LEU A 46 4.98 0.74 -1.20
CA LEU A 46 3.87 -0.19 -1.05
C LEU A 46 3.68 -0.62 0.40
N ARG A 47 4.76 -0.86 1.13
CA ARG A 47 4.70 -1.17 2.56
C ARG A 47 4.17 0.00 3.38
N LYS A 48 4.63 1.21 3.07
CA LYS A 48 4.14 2.43 3.72
C LYS A 48 2.67 2.68 3.41
N ALA A 49 2.24 2.42 2.18
CA ALA A 49 0.84 2.54 1.80
C ALA A 49 -0.04 1.57 2.59
N ARG A 50 0.42 0.35 2.83
CA ARG A 50 -0.30 -0.61 3.68
C ARG A 50 -0.29 -0.23 5.15
N LYS A 51 0.84 0.29 5.63
CA LYS A 51 0.99 0.74 7.02
C LYS A 51 0.33 2.08 7.28
N SER A 52 0.12 2.89 6.22
CA SER A 52 -0.47 4.21 6.35
C SER A 52 -1.98 4.23 6.29
N LEU A 53 -2.64 3.07 6.14
CA LEU A 53 -4.07 2.96 6.36
C LEU A 53 -4.33 3.26 7.83
N GLN A 54 -4.71 4.50 8.08
CA GLN A 54 -5.02 4.97 9.42
C GLN A 54 -6.51 4.92 9.65
N ALA A 55 -6.89 4.58 10.85
CA ALA A 55 -8.28 4.53 11.26
C ALA A 55 -8.50 5.41 12.47
N LYS A 56 -9.67 5.99 12.56
CA LYS A 56 -10.08 6.83 13.68
C LYS A 56 -10.80 5.95 14.68
N LYS A 57 -10.04 5.39 15.62
CA LYS A 57 -10.60 4.54 16.66
C LYS A 57 -11.32 5.39 17.70
N ILE A 58 -12.58 5.09 17.97
CA ILE A 58 -13.38 5.82 18.94
C ILE A 58 -13.13 5.23 20.33
N LYS A 59 -12.79 6.13 21.26
CA LYS A 59 -12.56 5.75 22.65
C LYS A 59 -13.87 5.77 23.44
N ALA A 60 -13.83 5.20 24.64
CA ALA A 60 -15.00 5.12 25.52
C ALA A 60 -15.56 6.48 25.91
N ASP A 61 -14.74 7.55 25.91
CA ASP A 61 -15.15 8.91 26.21
C ASP A 61 -15.80 9.64 25.04
N GLY A 62 -15.87 9.01 23.86
CA GLY A 62 -16.43 9.59 22.64
C GLY A 62 -15.44 10.30 21.75
N SER A 63 -14.19 10.49 22.20
CA SER A 63 -13.14 11.05 21.36
C SER A 63 -12.56 9.96 20.44
N PHE A 64 -11.88 10.39 19.38
CA PHE A 64 -11.23 9.43 18.49
C PHE A 64 -9.72 9.59 18.54
N GLU A 65 -9.03 8.49 18.28
CA GLU A 65 -7.58 8.43 18.19
C GLU A 65 -7.21 7.84 16.82
N ILE A 66 -6.23 8.45 16.16
CA ILE A 66 -5.74 7.94 14.89
C ILE A 66 -4.76 6.81 15.19
N VAL A 67 -5.10 5.60 14.75
CA VAL A 67 -4.27 4.41 14.92
C VAL A 67 -4.07 3.75 13.58
N GLY A 68 -3.01 2.96 13.45
CA GLY A 68 -2.80 2.15 12.26
C GLY A 68 -3.85 1.04 12.18
N SER A 69 -4.23 0.65 10.96
CA SER A 69 -5.22 -0.41 10.75
C SER A 69 -4.81 -1.73 11.40
N GLU A 70 -3.50 -1.95 11.54
CA GLU A 70 -2.96 -3.16 12.18
C GLU A 70 -3.20 -3.19 13.69
N ALA A 71 -3.41 -2.03 14.32
CA ALA A 71 -3.68 -1.93 15.75
C ALA A 71 -5.15 -2.14 16.10
N ILE A 72 -6.03 -2.20 15.11
CA ILE A 72 -7.46 -2.38 15.33
C ILE A 72 -7.74 -3.85 15.58
N ARG A 73 -8.58 -4.11 16.57
CA ARG A 73 -8.97 -5.46 16.97
C ARG A 73 -10.49 -5.62 16.90
N LYS A 74 -10.92 -6.85 16.85
CA LYS A 74 -12.35 -7.20 16.88
C LYS A 74 -13.04 -6.55 18.08
N GLY A 75 -14.14 -5.88 17.83
CA GLY A 75 -14.89 -5.16 18.87
C GLY A 75 -14.57 -3.68 18.95
N ASP A 76 -13.51 -3.23 18.32
CA ASP A 76 -13.18 -1.81 18.26
C ASP A 76 -14.17 -1.06 17.38
N ILE A 77 -14.44 0.20 17.72
CA ILE A 77 -15.33 1.05 16.95
C ILE A 77 -14.47 2.10 16.25
N VAL A 78 -14.64 2.22 14.95
CA VAL A 78 -13.91 3.18 14.12
C VAL A 78 -14.88 4.12 13.42
N LEU A 79 -14.47 5.39 13.30
CA LEU A 79 -15.20 6.39 12.54
C LEU A 79 -14.64 6.44 11.13
N VAL A 80 -15.50 6.25 10.12
CA VAL A 80 -15.12 6.34 8.72
C VAL A 80 -15.90 7.46 8.08
N GLU A 81 -15.18 8.46 7.59
CA GLU A 81 -15.77 9.65 6.96
C GLU A 81 -15.61 9.57 5.44
N ALA A 82 -16.26 10.49 4.73
CA ALA A 82 -16.14 10.58 3.29
C ALA A 82 -14.67 10.72 2.87
N GLY A 83 -14.23 9.88 1.95
CA GLY A 83 -12.86 9.82 1.49
C GLY A 83 -11.98 8.85 2.26
N ASP A 84 -12.44 8.34 3.40
CA ASP A 84 -11.67 7.37 4.19
C ASP A 84 -11.93 5.95 3.69
N THR A 85 -10.93 5.09 3.89
CA THR A 85 -11.05 3.66 3.59
C THR A 85 -11.44 2.91 4.86
N ILE A 86 -12.36 1.97 4.73
CA ILE A 86 -12.76 1.09 5.83
C ILE A 86 -11.59 0.15 6.14
N PRO A 87 -11.06 0.16 7.38
CA PRO A 87 -9.84 -0.59 7.66
C PRO A 87 -10.03 -2.10 7.75
N ASN A 88 -11.12 -2.54 8.33
CA ASN A 88 -11.40 -3.96 8.54
C ASN A 88 -12.87 -4.25 8.30
N ASP A 89 -13.21 -5.52 8.08
CA ASP A 89 -14.59 -5.94 7.99
C ASP A 89 -15.31 -5.63 9.30
N GLY A 90 -16.52 -5.15 9.19
CA GLY A 90 -17.27 -4.76 10.36
C GLY A 90 -18.74 -4.54 10.07
N GLU A 91 -19.41 -3.97 11.05
CA GLU A 91 -20.83 -3.68 11.01
C GLU A 91 -21.06 -2.21 11.36
N VAL A 92 -21.87 -1.54 10.57
CA VAL A 92 -22.25 -0.15 10.83
C VAL A 92 -23.18 -0.11 12.04
N ILE A 93 -22.77 0.59 13.07
CA ILE A 93 -23.57 0.75 14.29
C ILE A 93 -24.23 2.11 14.39
N GLU A 94 -23.74 3.08 13.65
CA GLU A 94 -24.30 4.43 13.62
C GLU A 94 -23.98 5.09 12.29
N GLY A 95 -24.95 5.84 11.75
CA GLY A 95 -24.77 6.59 10.52
C GLY A 95 -25.18 5.85 9.27
N MET A 96 -25.06 6.53 8.15
CA MET A 96 -25.39 6.03 6.83
C MET A 96 -24.43 6.68 5.83
N ALA A 97 -23.90 5.91 4.89
CA ALA A 97 -22.95 6.43 3.92
C ALA A 97 -23.02 5.64 2.61
N SER A 98 -22.65 6.31 1.53
CA SER A 98 -22.39 5.64 0.24
C SER A 98 -20.98 5.07 0.26
N VAL A 99 -20.85 3.81 -0.09
CA VAL A 99 -19.58 3.09 -0.04
C VAL A 99 -19.24 2.55 -1.43
N ASP A 100 -18.02 2.77 -1.86
CA ASP A 100 -17.51 2.20 -3.11
C ASP A 100 -16.88 0.84 -2.81
N GLU A 101 -17.55 -0.22 -3.26
CA GLU A 101 -17.10 -1.59 -3.08
C GLU A 101 -16.47 -2.17 -4.36
N SER A 102 -16.14 -1.33 -5.34
CA SER A 102 -15.62 -1.79 -6.63
C SER A 102 -14.34 -2.59 -6.50
N ALA A 103 -13.50 -2.30 -5.52
CA ALA A 103 -12.28 -3.05 -5.26
C ALA A 103 -12.52 -4.49 -4.82
N VAL A 104 -13.69 -4.77 -4.26
CA VAL A 104 -14.05 -6.09 -3.74
C VAL A 104 -15.01 -6.83 -4.66
N THR A 105 -16.06 -6.14 -5.15
CA THR A 105 -17.12 -6.75 -5.95
C THR A 105 -16.92 -6.57 -7.44
N GLY A 106 -16.08 -5.63 -7.86
CA GLY A 106 -15.93 -5.26 -9.26
C GLY A 106 -17.04 -4.37 -9.81
N GLU A 107 -18.07 -4.08 -9.03
CA GLU A 107 -19.17 -3.22 -9.42
C GLU A 107 -18.82 -1.76 -9.16
N SER A 108 -19.04 -0.91 -10.17
CA SER A 108 -18.71 0.52 -10.05
C SER A 108 -19.79 1.35 -9.38
N ALA A 109 -20.98 0.80 -9.18
CA ALA A 109 -22.08 1.51 -8.54
C ALA A 109 -21.90 1.57 -7.02
N PRO A 110 -22.03 2.75 -6.39
CA PRO A 110 -21.95 2.84 -4.94
C PRO A 110 -23.11 2.11 -4.26
N VAL A 111 -22.82 1.58 -3.06
CA VAL A 111 -23.80 0.88 -2.24
C VAL A 111 -24.03 1.70 -0.98
N ILE A 112 -25.28 1.83 -0.55
CA ILE A 112 -25.61 2.52 0.69
C ILE A 112 -25.48 1.54 1.85
N ARG A 113 -24.69 1.90 2.86
CA ARG A 113 -24.57 1.15 4.11
C ARG A 113 -25.11 1.97 5.25
N GLU A 114 -25.89 1.36 6.11
CA GLU A 114 -26.53 2.03 7.22
C GLU A 114 -26.60 1.12 8.43
N SER A 115 -26.79 1.69 9.60
CA SER A 115 -26.93 0.93 10.83
C SER A 115 -28.24 0.16 10.87
N GLY A 116 -28.16 -1.08 11.30
CA GLY A 116 -29.33 -1.98 11.42
C GLY A 116 -29.71 -2.63 10.10
N GLY A 117 -30.20 -3.86 10.19
CA GLY A 117 -30.68 -4.62 9.03
C GLY A 117 -29.59 -5.21 8.15
N ASP A 118 -29.98 -5.53 6.93
CA ASP A 118 -29.13 -6.26 5.99
C ASP A 118 -27.99 -5.42 5.39
N LYS A 119 -28.08 -4.09 5.50
CA LYS A 119 -27.11 -3.18 4.89
C LYS A 119 -26.04 -2.69 5.88
N SER A 120 -25.96 -3.28 7.05
CA SER A 120 -25.00 -2.83 8.07
C SER A 120 -23.60 -3.43 7.89
N SER A 121 -23.47 -4.51 7.15
CA SER A 121 -22.18 -5.18 6.95
C SER A 121 -21.30 -4.42 5.97
N VAL A 122 -20.05 -4.15 6.34
CA VAL A 122 -19.06 -3.47 5.48
C VAL A 122 -17.80 -4.30 5.38
N THR A 123 -17.11 -4.16 4.26
CA THR A 123 -15.89 -4.92 3.95
C THR A 123 -14.67 -4.02 4.04
N GLY A 124 -13.61 -4.49 4.67
CA GLY A 124 -12.34 -3.78 4.72
C GLY A 124 -11.77 -3.57 3.32
N GLY A 125 -11.16 -2.40 3.11
CA GLY A 125 -10.62 -2.01 1.82
C GLY A 125 -11.57 -1.24 0.93
N THR A 126 -12.85 -1.13 1.30
CA THR A 126 -13.83 -0.31 0.59
C THR A 126 -13.75 1.14 1.04
N LYS A 127 -14.18 2.05 0.19
CA LYS A 127 -14.04 3.49 0.41
C LYS A 127 -15.40 4.14 0.65
N VAL A 128 -15.48 4.99 1.68
CA VAL A 128 -16.67 5.78 1.93
C VAL A 128 -16.65 7.00 1.01
N LEU A 129 -17.75 7.23 0.30
CA LEU A 129 -17.86 8.31 -0.68
C LEU A 129 -18.54 9.55 -0.12
N SER A 130 -19.51 9.38 0.79
CA SER A 130 -20.27 10.50 1.34
C SER A 130 -20.66 10.22 2.80
N ASP A 131 -20.90 11.28 3.57
CA ASP A 131 -21.32 11.21 4.97
C ASP A 131 -20.28 10.51 5.85
N TRP A 132 -20.72 9.88 6.92
CA TRP A 132 -19.84 9.17 7.85
C TRP A 132 -20.59 7.99 8.46
N ILE A 133 -19.84 7.00 8.89
CA ILE A 133 -20.38 5.83 9.60
C ILE A 133 -19.44 5.47 10.74
N LYS A 134 -20.01 4.90 11.79
CA LYS A 134 -19.26 4.24 12.86
C LYS A 134 -19.37 2.75 12.66
N VAL A 135 -18.24 2.09 12.58
CA VAL A 135 -18.14 0.66 12.27
C VAL A 135 -17.58 -0.07 13.46
N ARG A 136 -18.30 -1.10 13.91
CA ARG A 136 -17.76 -2.06 14.88
C ARG A 136 -17.02 -3.13 14.12
N VAL A 137 -15.71 -3.23 14.37
CA VAL A 137 -14.86 -4.21 13.69
C VAL A 137 -15.23 -5.62 14.16
N THR A 138 -15.47 -6.51 13.21
CA THR A 138 -15.87 -7.90 13.50
C THR A 138 -14.76 -8.91 13.29
N THR A 139 -13.61 -8.48 12.73
CA THR A 139 -12.47 -9.34 12.44
C THR A 139 -11.18 -8.72 12.96
N ASN A 140 -10.24 -9.55 13.38
CA ASN A 140 -8.87 -9.10 13.67
C ASN A 140 -8.07 -9.01 12.37
N PRO A 141 -6.97 -8.24 12.33
CA PRO A 141 -6.11 -8.19 11.15
C PRO A 141 -5.64 -9.59 10.75
N GLY A 142 -5.84 -9.95 9.48
CA GLY A 142 -5.43 -11.22 8.93
C GLY A 142 -6.46 -12.36 9.02
N GLU A 143 -7.52 -12.23 9.80
CA GLU A 143 -8.55 -13.26 9.93
C GLU A 143 -9.33 -13.53 8.65
N ASN A 144 -9.44 -12.52 7.80
CA ASN A 144 -10.13 -12.68 6.51
C ASN A 144 -9.48 -13.73 5.63
N LEU A 145 -8.15 -13.83 5.69
CA LEU A 145 -7.41 -14.84 4.94
C LEU A 145 -7.63 -16.24 5.49
N SER A 146 -7.69 -16.39 6.80
CA SER A 146 -7.92 -17.69 7.43
C SER A 146 -9.33 -18.21 7.18
N ARG A 147 -10.32 -17.33 7.12
CA ARG A 147 -11.69 -17.72 6.80
C ARG A 147 -11.84 -18.24 5.38
N SER A 148 -11.14 -17.62 4.41
CA SER A 148 -11.20 -18.14 3.05
C SER A 148 -10.53 -19.50 2.92
N ASP A 149 -9.50 -19.79 3.69
CA ASP A 149 -8.85 -21.09 3.73
C ASP A 149 -9.77 -22.15 4.35
N ASP A 150 -10.48 -21.82 5.40
CA ASP A 150 -11.45 -22.72 6.04
C ASP A 150 -12.60 -23.10 5.11
N ARG A 151 -13.03 -22.17 4.26
CA ARG A 151 -14.08 -22.44 3.27
C ARG A 151 -13.59 -23.24 2.07
N ALA A 152 -12.30 -23.14 1.76
CA ALA A 152 -11.70 -23.88 0.67
C ALA A 152 -11.38 -25.34 1.02
N GLY A 153 -11.36 -25.67 2.31
CA GLY A 153 -11.21 -27.04 2.81
C GLY A 153 -12.58 -27.67 3.06
#